data_ce0ed488b3f42f03aaec0629401d92ae
#
_entry.id   ce0ed488b3f42f03aaec0629401d92ae
#
_cell.length_a   1.000
_cell.length_b   1.000
_cell.length_c   1.000
_cell.angle_alpha   90.00
_cell.angle_beta   90.00
_cell.angle_gamma   90.00
#
_symmetry.space_group_name_H-M   'P 1'
#
loop_
_entity.id
_entity.type
_entity.pdbx_description
1 polymer ?
#
loop_
_entity_poly.entity_id
_entity_poly.type
_entity_poly.pdbx_seq_one_letter_code
_entity_poly.pdbx_strand_id
1 'polypeptide(L)'
;VYFAMPAVFNPFPRSVVFIDFIISCLLIGNLRIAKRMFLDFSKKPHTGEPCVVIGATSKALHVLKGLRQGYIDLYAVGVVDGRSDLVGTYCDGFLVQPKSQIANLIKEYNVKTAIIALALGQDELAELFDELTAYGIRDIKIFSMFGTGKDSIKDISIEDLLARKPKD
;
A
#
# COMPACT_ATOMS: atom_id res chain seq x y z
N VAL A 1 -4.23 -7.31 54.08
CA VAL A 1 -5.66 -7.00 54.03
C VAL A 1 -6.48 -8.31 53.96
N TYR A 2 -6.05 -9.32 53.21
CA TYR A 2 -6.73 -10.64 53.12
C TYR A 2 -6.70 -11.46 54.39
N PHE A 3 -5.75 -11.23 55.28
CA PHE A 3 -5.58 -12.00 56.51
C PHE A 3 -6.41 -11.48 57.69
N ALA A 4 -6.93 -10.25 57.62
CA ALA A 4 -7.58 -9.60 58.76
C ALA A 4 -9.11 -9.72 58.80
N MET A 5 -9.77 -10.25 57.73
CA MET A 5 -11.25 -10.44 57.71
C MET A 5 -11.67 -11.78 57.10
N PRO A 6 -11.35 -12.91 57.71
CA PRO A 6 -11.76 -14.20 57.17
C PRO A 6 -13.28 -14.44 57.22
N ALA A 7 -14.01 -13.72 58.08
CA ALA A 7 -15.46 -13.95 58.28
C ALA A 7 -16.37 -13.28 57.23
N VAL A 8 -15.89 -12.27 56.50
CA VAL A 8 -16.68 -11.54 55.52
C VAL A 8 -16.56 -12.18 54.12
N PHE A 9 -15.50 -12.97 53.87
CA PHE A 9 -15.23 -13.60 52.59
C PHE A 9 -15.64 -15.08 52.49
N ASN A 10 -16.24 -15.63 53.50
CA ASN A 10 -16.77 -16.98 53.53
C ASN A 10 -18.29 -16.95 53.32
N PRO A 11 -18.78 -16.86 52.15
CA PRO A 11 -18.88 -17.84 51.09
C PRO A 11 -18.78 -17.20 49.69
N PHE A 12 -17.61 -16.89 49.22
CA PHE A 12 -17.47 -16.45 47.82
C PHE A 12 -17.67 -17.67 46.92
N PRO A 13 -18.74 -17.71 46.13
CA PRO A 13 -19.00 -18.89 45.30
C PRO A 13 -17.85 -19.00 44.28
N ARG A 14 -17.20 -20.16 44.28
CA ARG A 14 -16.09 -20.48 43.36
C ARG A 14 -16.43 -20.20 41.89
N SER A 15 -17.73 -20.26 41.56
CA SER A 15 -18.27 -19.91 40.22
C SER A 15 -18.01 -18.46 39.83
N VAL A 16 -17.96 -17.51 40.77
CA VAL A 16 -17.69 -16.08 40.47
C VAL A 16 -16.28 -15.92 39.93
N VAL A 17 -15.29 -16.62 40.50
CA VAL A 17 -13.90 -16.57 40.03
C VAL A 17 -13.78 -17.11 38.59
N PHE A 18 -14.50 -18.19 38.28
CA PHE A 18 -14.51 -18.74 36.92
C PHE A 18 -15.19 -17.81 35.92
N ILE A 19 -16.31 -17.21 36.30
CA ILE A 19 -17.02 -16.23 35.47
C ILE A 19 -16.15 -14.99 35.21
N ASP A 20 -15.52 -14.45 36.22
CA ASP A 20 -14.63 -13.30 36.12
C ASP A 20 -13.43 -13.60 35.20
N PHE A 21 -12.83 -14.79 35.37
CA PHE A 21 -11.74 -15.22 34.47
C PHE A 21 -12.18 -15.30 32.99
N ILE A 22 -13.35 -15.88 32.72
CA ILE A 22 -13.87 -15.99 31.36
C ILE A 22 -14.17 -14.61 30.79
N ILE A 23 -14.81 -13.73 31.55
CA ILE A 23 -15.11 -12.35 31.11
C ILE A 23 -13.82 -11.58 30.86
N SER A 24 -12.82 -11.70 31.71
CA SER A 24 -11.52 -11.04 31.54
C SER A 24 -10.81 -11.52 30.27
N CYS A 25 -10.80 -12.82 30.00
CA CYS A 25 -10.24 -13.39 28.77
C CYS A 25 -10.96 -12.88 27.51
N LEU A 26 -12.30 -12.83 27.56
CA LEU A 26 -13.10 -12.30 26.45
C LEU A 26 -12.85 -10.80 26.23
N LEU A 27 -12.79 -10.00 27.29
CA LEU A 27 -12.49 -8.57 27.19
C LEU A 27 -11.11 -8.31 26.56
N ILE A 28 -10.08 -8.99 27.05
CA ILE A 28 -8.71 -8.83 26.55
C ILE A 28 -8.63 -9.27 25.08
N GLY A 29 -9.27 -10.40 24.72
CA GLY A 29 -9.34 -10.88 23.34
C GLY A 29 -10.05 -9.89 22.41
N ASN A 30 -11.22 -9.41 22.83
CA ASN A 30 -11.97 -8.40 22.06
C ASN A 30 -11.22 -7.08 21.89
N LEU A 31 -10.52 -6.59 22.93
CA LEU A 31 -9.71 -5.38 22.83
C LEU A 31 -8.57 -5.51 21.81
N ARG A 32 -7.93 -6.67 21.72
CA ARG A 32 -6.91 -6.93 20.70
C ARG A 32 -7.47 -6.91 19.29
N ILE A 33 -8.62 -7.56 19.08
CA ILE A 33 -9.30 -7.58 17.78
C ILE A 33 -9.82 -6.19 17.43
N ALA A 34 -10.46 -5.50 18.36
CA ALA A 34 -10.97 -4.15 18.18
C ALA A 34 -9.85 -3.16 17.82
N LYS A 35 -8.70 -3.22 18.52
CA LYS A 35 -7.52 -2.41 18.17
C LYS A 35 -7.05 -2.66 16.74
N ARG A 36 -6.97 -3.92 16.33
CA ARG A 36 -6.56 -4.28 14.97
C ARG A 36 -7.56 -3.76 13.93
N MET A 37 -8.86 -3.99 14.15
CA MET A 37 -9.92 -3.46 13.29
C MET A 37 -9.89 -1.93 13.25
N PHE A 38 -9.78 -1.28 14.39
CA PHE A 38 -9.74 0.19 14.46
C PHE A 38 -8.54 0.76 13.69
N LEU A 39 -7.36 0.15 13.79
CA LEU A 39 -6.18 0.55 13.03
C LEU A 39 -6.35 0.30 11.53
N ASP A 40 -7.07 -0.73 11.13
CA ASP A 40 -7.38 -0.99 9.72
C ASP A 40 -8.46 -0.02 9.18
N PHE A 41 -9.46 0.34 9.99
CA PHE A 41 -10.46 1.37 9.65
C PHE A 41 -9.92 2.80 9.76
N SER A 42 -8.92 3.05 10.61
CA SER A 42 -8.25 4.35 10.75
C SER A 42 -7.20 4.61 9.66
N LYS A 43 -7.05 3.71 8.68
CA LYS A 43 -6.35 4.08 7.43
C LYS A 43 -7.09 5.30 6.91
N LYS A 44 -6.40 6.45 6.95
CA LYS A 44 -6.92 7.75 6.47
C LYS A 44 -7.66 7.53 5.16
N PRO A 45 -8.83 8.14 4.97
CA PRO A 45 -9.48 8.10 3.66
C PRO A 45 -8.40 8.52 2.66
N HIS A 46 -8.26 7.73 1.60
CA HIS A 46 -7.30 7.98 0.55
C HIS A 46 -7.60 9.37 -0.03
N THR A 47 -6.88 10.37 0.46
CA THR A 47 -7.00 11.75 -0.02
C THR A 47 -6.10 11.85 -1.24
N GLY A 48 -6.67 12.17 -2.40
CA GLY A 48 -5.90 12.30 -3.65
C GLY A 48 -6.48 11.48 -4.80
N GLU A 49 -5.81 11.50 -5.93
CA GLU A 49 -6.18 10.73 -7.11
C GLU A 49 -5.64 9.29 -7.05
N PRO A 50 -6.38 8.29 -7.57
CA PRO A 50 -5.93 6.93 -7.59
C PRO A 50 -4.76 6.75 -8.56
N CYS A 51 -3.72 6.03 -8.13
CA CYS A 51 -2.58 5.68 -8.98
C CYS A 51 -2.23 4.20 -8.87
N VAL A 52 -1.65 3.65 -9.93
CA VAL A 52 -1.08 2.31 -9.96
C VAL A 52 0.44 2.40 -9.94
N VAL A 53 1.08 1.55 -9.13
CA VAL A 53 2.54 1.47 -9.06
C VAL A 53 3.01 0.27 -9.87
N ILE A 54 3.93 0.51 -10.81
CA ILE A 54 4.47 -0.52 -11.71
C ILE A 54 5.88 -0.89 -11.27
N GLY A 55 6.04 -2.16 -10.91
CA GLY A 55 7.27 -2.74 -10.40
C GLY A 55 7.28 -2.92 -8.89
N ALA A 56 7.53 -4.13 -8.43
CA ALA A 56 7.60 -4.49 -7.01
C ALA A 56 9.06 -4.53 -6.53
N THR A 57 9.75 -3.39 -6.63
CA THR A 57 11.15 -3.24 -6.24
C THR A 57 11.28 -2.43 -4.94
N SER A 58 12.52 -2.29 -4.44
CA SER A 58 12.81 -1.36 -3.34
C SER A 58 12.37 0.08 -3.65
N LYS A 59 12.41 0.49 -4.92
CA LYS A 59 11.89 1.80 -5.37
C LYS A 59 10.39 1.92 -5.14
N ALA A 60 9.62 0.88 -5.47
CA ALA A 60 8.17 0.86 -5.21
C ALA A 60 7.86 1.01 -3.72
N LEU A 61 8.65 0.38 -2.85
CA LEU A 61 8.50 0.52 -1.40
C LEU A 61 8.66 1.98 -0.95
N HIS A 62 9.64 2.71 -1.51
CA HIS A 62 9.83 4.14 -1.23
C HIS A 62 8.67 4.99 -1.76
N VAL A 63 8.20 4.71 -2.98
CA VAL A 63 7.02 5.36 -3.56
C VAL A 63 5.79 5.18 -2.67
N LEU A 64 5.48 3.93 -2.29
CA LEU A 64 4.32 3.61 -1.47
C LEU A 64 4.36 4.28 -0.10
N LYS A 65 5.55 4.33 0.53
CA LYS A 65 5.75 5.06 1.78
C LYS A 65 5.54 6.56 1.60
N GLY A 66 6.06 7.14 0.52
CA GLY A 66 5.88 8.56 0.20
C GLY A 66 4.42 8.94 -0.04
N LEU A 67 3.68 8.11 -0.77
CA LEU A 67 2.25 8.27 -0.99
C LEU A 67 1.46 8.19 0.33
N ARG A 68 1.83 7.25 1.20
CA ARG A 68 1.20 7.10 2.51
C ARG A 68 1.47 8.28 3.43
N GLN A 69 2.62 8.92 3.30
CA GLN A 69 2.99 10.12 4.07
C GLN A 69 2.29 11.40 3.56
N GLY A 70 1.64 11.33 2.39
CA GLY A 70 0.90 12.45 1.83
C GLY A 70 1.79 13.52 1.21
N TYR A 71 3.00 13.18 0.77
CA TYR A 71 3.86 14.11 0.03
C TYR A 71 3.28 14.50 -1.33
N ILE A 72 2.40 13.67 -1.87
CA ILE A 72 1.73 13.84 -3.14
C ILE A 72 0.26 13.48 -2.93
N ASP A 73 -0.65 14.23 -3.55
CA ASP A 73 -2.09 13.98 -3.50
C ASP A 73 -2.50 12.81 -4.40
N LEU A 74 -1.80 11.67 -4.23
CA LEU A 74 -2.06 10.42 -4.91
C LEU A 74 -2.17 9.29 -3.87
N TYR A 75 -2.98 8.28 -4.16
CA TYR A 75 -2.97 7.05 -3.38
C TYR A 75 -2.85 5.82 -4.27
N ALA A 76 -2.05 4.84 -3.83
CA ALA A 76 -1.87 3.61 -4.57
C ALA A 76 -3.11 2.71 -4.43
N VAL A 77 -3.65 2.24 -5.55
CA VAL A 77 -4.74 1.25 -5.60
C VAL A 77 -4.21 -0.17 -5.78
N GLY A 78 -2.99 -0.32 -6.31
CA GLY A 78 -2.37 -1.61 -6.50
C GLY A 78 -0.92 -1.50 -6.96
N VAL A 79 -0.22 -2.61 -6.80
CA VAL A 79 1.16 -2.80 -7.30
C VAL A 79 1.14 -3.91 -8.33
N VAL A 80 1.73 -3.66 -9.49
CA VAL A 80 1.77 -4.59 -10.61
C VAL A 80 3.21 -4.84 -11.03
N ASP A 81 3.57 -6.09 -11.29
CA ASP A 81 4.90 -6.45 -11.81
C ASP A 81 4.77 -7.51 -12.92
N GLY A 82 5.65 -7.43 -13.91
CA GLY A 82 5.72 -8.40 -15.00
C GLY A 82 6.49 -9.68 -14.64
N ARG A 83 7.23 -9.67 -13.54
CA ARG A 83 8.06 -10.79 -13.09
C ARG A 83 7.23 -11.79 -12.30
N SER A 84 7.20 -13.03 -12.80
CA SER A 84 6.40 -14.12 -12.21
C SER A 84 6.81 -14.50 -10.78
N ASP A 85 8.08 -14.31 -10.41
CA ASP A 85 8.63 -14.58 -9.08
C ASP A 85 8.13 -13.61 -8.00
N LEU A 86 7.73 -12.41 -8.40
CA LEU A 86 7.19 -11.38 -7.49
C LEU A 86 5.67 -11.34 -7.42
N VAL A 87 4.99 -11.88 -8.44
CA VAL A 87 3.53 -11.97 -8.45
C VAL A 87 3.05 -12.84 -7.30
N GLY A 88 2.07 -12.35 -6.54
CA GLY A 88 1.56 -13.01 -5.34
C GLY A 88 2.33 -12.72 -4.07
N THR A 89 3.45 -11.98 -4.13
CA THR A 89 4.14 -11.47 -2.93
C THR A 89 3.49 -10.19 -2.42
N TYR A 90 3.92 -9.70 -1.27
CA TYR A 90 3.43 -8.43 -0.71
C TYR A 90 4.50 -7.34 -0.77
N CYS A 91 4.12 -6.18 -1.31
CA CYS A 91 4.92 -4.97 -1.29
C CYS A 91 4.21 -3.88 -0.48
N ASP A 92 4.73 -3.53 0.69
CA ASP A 92 4.15 -2.53 1.62
C ASP A 92 2.64 -2.73 1.92
N GLY A 93 2.21 -3.99 2.03
CA GLY A 93 0.81 -4.35 2.31
C GLY A 93 -0.08 -4.50 1.06
N PHE A 94 0.42 -4.22 -0.13
CA PHE A 94 -0.25 -4.49 -1.39
C PHE A 94 0.16 -5.86 -1.94
N LEU A 95 -0.81 -6.66 -2.36
CA LEU A 95 -0.56 -7.88 -3.12
C LEU A 95 -0.04 -7.48 -4.51
N VAL A 96 1.12 -8.01 -4.90
CA VAL A 96 1.68 -7.77 -6.24
C VAL A 96 0.89 -8.58 -7.26
N GLN A 97 0.27 -7.87 -8.19
CA GLN A 97 -0.56 -8.45 -9.23
C GLN A 97 0.23 -8.61 -10.54
N PRO A 98 -0.16 -9.54 -11.40
CA PRO A 98 0.47 -9.68 -12.72
C PRO A 98 0.11 -8.50 -13.62
N LYS A 99 0.98 -8.20 -14.59
CA LYS A 99 0.80 -7.12 -15.59
C LYS A 99 -0.56 -7.17 -16.28
N SER A 100 -1.11 -8.36 -16.53
CA SER A 100 -2.44 -8.56 -17.13
C SER A 100 -3.60 -7.96 -16.34
N GLN A 101 -3.42 -7.68 -15.05
CA GLN A 101 -4.46 -7.08 -14.20
C GLN A 101 -4.49 -5.54 -14.27
N ILE A 102 -3.53 -4.90 -14.94
CA ILE A 102 -3.47 -3.43 -15.05
C ILE A 102 -4.80 -2.88 -15.60
N ALA A 103 -5.31 -3.45 -16.69
CA ALA A 103 -6.55 -2.99 -17.31
C ALA A 103 -7.76 -3.06 -16.40
N ASN A 104 -7.82 -4.08 -15.54
CA ASN A 104 -8.90 -4.26 -14.57
C ASN A 104 -8.80 -3.20 -13.46
N LEU A 105 -7.60 -2.98 -12.90
CA LEU A 105 -7.37 -1.95 -11.89
C LEU A 105 -7.72 -0.55 -12.39
N ILE A 106 -7.32 -0.23 -13.63
CA ILE A 106 -7.61 1.07 -14.23
C ILE A 106 -9.12 1.30 -14.34
N LYS A 107 -9.87 0.29 -14.79
CA LYS A 107 -11.33 0.38 -14.94
C LYS A 107 -12.06 0.43 -13.60
N GLU A 108 -11.65 -0.40 -12.65
CA GLU A 108 -12.30 -0.53 -11.35
C GLU A 108 -12.15 0.75 -10.49
N TYR A 109 -10.94 1.31 -10.49
CA TYR A 109 -10.61 2.48 -9.65
C TYR A 109 -10.53 3.79 -10.43
N ASN A 110 -10.84 3.79 -11.75
CA ASN A 110 -10.72 4.96 -12.62
C ASN A 110 -9.33 5.63 -12.53
N VAL A 111 -8.28 4.81 -12.57
CA VAL A 111 -6.89 5.26 -12.44
C VAL A 111 -6.49 6.08 -13.65
N LYS A 112 -5.94 7.26 -13.42
CA LYS A 112 -5.41 8.15 -14.47
C LYS A 112 -3.90 8.30 -14.40
N THR A 113 -3.30 7.95 -13.28
CA THR A 113 -1.87 8.15 -13.00
C THR A 113 -1.18 6.82 -12.76
N ALA A 114 -0.07 6.57 -13.45
CA ALA A 114 0.82 5.44 -13.20
C ALA A 114 2.19 5.92 -12.70
N ILE A 115 2.76 5.21 -11.73
CA ILE A 115 4.11 5.50 -11.22
C ILE A 115 4.99 4.31 -11.53
N ILE A 116 6.01 4.52 -12.38
CA ILE A 116 6.98 3.50 -12.77
C ILE A 116 8.12 3.48 -11.74
N ALA A 117 8.22 2.37 -11.02
CA ALA A 117 9.24 2.13 -10.00
C ALA A 117 10.28 1.08 -10.44
N LEU A 118 10.34 0.79 -11.73
CA LEU A 118 11.33 -0.11 -12.35
C LEU A 118 12.50 0.69 -12.93
N ALA A 119 13.65 0.03 -13.04
CA ALA A 119 14.75 0.52 -13.86
C ALA A 119 14.63 -0.19 -15.22
N LEU A 120 14.05 0.51 -16.20
CA LEU A 120 13.84 0.02 -17.55
C LEU A 120 14.82 0.70 -18.51
N GLY A 121 15.17 0.00 -19.59
CA GLY A 121 15.82 0.60 -20.75
C GLY A 121 14.88 1.57 -21.48
N GLN A 122 15.43 2.39 -22.39
CA GLN A 122 14.62 3.37 -23.13
C GLN A 122 13.55 2.71 -23.98
N ASP A 123 13.89 1.60 -24.66
CA ASP A 123 12.97 0.88 -25.53
C ASP A 123 11.82 0.23 -24.73
N GLU A 124 12.17 -0.42 -23.59
CA GLU A 124 11.18 -1.03 -22.69
C GLU A 124 10.27 0.03 -22.04
N LEU A 125 10.82 1.21 -21.76
CA LEU A 125 10.05 2.32 -21.19
C LEU A 125 9.07 2.88 -22.22
N ALA A 126 9.49 3.02 -23.49
CA ALA A 126 8.62 3.49 -24.56
C ALA A 126 7.46 2.50 -24.81
N GLU A 127 7.77 1.20 -24.87
CA GLU A 127 6.75 0.17 -25.03
C GLU A 127 5.73 0.17 -23.88
N LEU A 128 6.21 0.28 -22.63
CA LEU A 128 5.35 0.37 -21.45
C LEU A 128 4.51 1.64 -21.45
N PHE A 129 5.06 2.76 -21.92
CA PHE A 129 4.35 4.03 -22.05
C PHE A 129 3.18 3.92 -23.05
N ASP A 130 3.44 3.35 -24.24
CA ASP A 130 2.41 3.16 -25.26
C ASP A 130 1.29 2.24 -24.76
N GLU A 131 1.65 1.16 -24.07
CA GLU A 131 0.69 0.23 -23.46
C GLU A 131 -0.19 0.92 -22.41
N LEU A 132 0.40 1.69 -21.48
CA LEU A 132 -0.33 2.40 -20.46
C LEU A 132 -1.26 3.47 -21.03
N THR A 133 -0.81 4.17 -22.06
CA THR A 133 -1.60 5.16 -22.78
C THR A 133 -2.80 4.51 -23.48
N ALA A 134 -2.61 3.33 -24.07
CA ALA A 134 -3.69 2.55 -24.67
C ALA A 134 -4.75 2.12 -23.64
N TYR A 135 -4.39 1.90 -22.38
CA TYR A 135 -5.32 1.65 -21.28
C TYR A 135 -6.01 2.91 -20.75
N GLY A 136 -5.63 4.11 -21.23
CA GLY A 136 -6.26 5.39 -20.87
C GLY A 136 -5.58 6.11 -19.70
N ILE A 137 -4.37 5.73 -19.33
CA ILE A 137 -3.56 6.48 -18.36
C ILE A 137 -3.06 7.76 -19.04
N ARG A 138 -3.24 8.89 -18.34
CA ARG A 138 -2.86 10.22 -18.85
C ARG A 138 -1.55 10.70 -18.28
N ASP A 139 -1.30 10.40 -17.00
CA ASP A 139 -0.13 10.86 -16.29
C ASP A 139 0.79 9.69 -15.95
N ILE A 140 1.96 9.65 -16.55
CA ILE A 140 2.96 8.62 -16.27
C ILE A 140 4.15 9.29 -15.60
N LYS A 141 4.46 8.83 -14.39
CA LYS A 141 5.53 9.37 -13.55
C LYS A 141 6.60 8.34 -13.33
N ILE A 142 7.87 8.73 -13.43
CA ILE A 142 9.00 7.86 -13.06
C ILE A 142 9.53 8.27 -11.70
N PHE A 143 9.74 7.28 -10.84
CA PHE A 143 10.43 7.48 -9.59
C PHE A 143 11.95 7.50 -9.78
N SER A 144 12.57 8.64 -9.44
CA SER A 144 14.03 8.80 -9.42
C SER A 144 14.52 8.80 -7.97
N MET A 145 15.55 7.98 -7.68
CA MET A 145 16.15 7.91 -6.33
C MET A 145 17.00 9.15 -5.97
N PHE A 146 17.24 10.05 -6.92
CA PHE A 146 18.13 11.20 -6.71
C PHE A 146 17.43 12.47 -6.23
N GLY A 147 16.09 12.44 -6.04
CA GLY A 147 15.31 13.55 -5.51
C GLY A 147 14.92 13.35 -4.05
N THR A 148 14.71 14.43 -3.32
CA THR A 148 14.22 14.40 -1.93
C THR A 148 12.73 14.78 -1.91
N GLY A 149 11.85 13.89 -1.45
CA GLY A 149 10.42 14.17 -1.34
C GLY A 149 9.71 14.30 -2.69
N LYS A 150 9.04 15.44 -2.95
CA LYS A 150 8.29 15.69 -4.21
C LYS A 150 9.16 15.60 -5.46
N ASP A 151 10.43 15.97 -5.37
CA ASP A 151 11.35 15.98 -6.50
C ASP A 151 11.82 14.58 -6.94
N SER A 152 11.49 13.56 -6.17
CA SER A 152 11.80 12.16 -6.52
C SER A 152 10.91 11.58 -7.60
N ILE A 153 9.79 12.23 -7.91
CA ILE A 153 8.83 11.80 -8.91
C ILE A 153 8.83 12.80 -10.04
N LYS A 154 9.32 12.39 -11.20
CA LYS A 154 9.32 13.18 -12.44
C LYS A 154 8.15 12.79 -13.31
N ASP A 155 7.45 13.80 -13.83
CA ASP A 155 6.52 13.62 -14.93
C ASP A 155 7.33 13.33 -16.21
N ILE A 156 6.90 12.34 -16.99
CA ILE A 156 7.48 12.06 -18.29
C ILE A 156 6.58 12.72 -19.33
N SER A 157 7.18 13.64 -20.10
CA SER A 157 6.60 14.10 -21.34
C SER A 157 7.06 13.18 -22.48
N ILE A 158 6.21 13.01 -23.51
CA ILE A 158 6.54 12.32 -24.76
C ILE A 158 7.80 12.93 -25.40
N GLU A 159 7.99 14.23 -25.24
CA GLU A 159 9.16 14.97 -25.71
C GLU A 159 10.47 14.53 -25.04
N ASP A 160 10.44 14.16 -23.75
CA ASP A 160 11.62 13.65 -23.04
C ASP A 160 12.07 12.27 -23.55
N LEU A 161 11.14 11.44 -24.02
CA LEU A 161 11.44 10.15 -24.65
C LEU A 161 11.99 10.31 -26.08
N LEU A 162 11.52 11.31 -26.81
CA LEU A 162 11.94 11.58 -28.18
C LEU A 162 13.23 12.40 -28.26
N ALA A 163 13.50 13.28 -27.29
CA ALA A 163 14.68 14.16 -27.26
C ALA A 163 16.01 13.45 -26.97
N ARG A 164 15.96 12.18 -26.54
CA ARG A 164 17.15 11.36 -26.24
C ARG A 164 17.46 10.29 -27.25
N LYS A 165 17.26 10.53 -28.56
CA LYS A 165 17.87 9.69 -29.57
C LYS A 165 19.39 9.74 -29.41
N PRO A 166 20.10 8.59 -29.34
CA PRO A 166 21.54 8.59 -29.34
C PRO A 166 22.00 9.24 -30.64
N LYS A 167 22.89 10.23 -30.52
CA LYS A 167 23.71 10.65 -31.65
C LYS A 167 24.70 9.52 -31.91
N ASP A 168 24.60 8.91 -33.07
CA ASP A 168 25.67 8.10 -33.67
C ASP A 168 26.98 8.88 -33.75
#